data_1746d0d8f670989920cfbec638fbb678
#
_entry.id   1746d0d8f670989920cfbec638fbb678
#
_cell.length_a   1.000
_cell.length_b   1.000
_cell.length_c   1.000
_cell.angle_alpha   90.00
_cell.angle_beta   90.00
_cell.angle_gamma   90.00
#
_symmetry.space_group_name_H-M   'P 1'
#
loop_
_entity.id
_entity.type
_entity.pdbx_description
1 polymer ?
#
loop_
_entity_poly.entity_id
_entity_poly.type
_entity_poly.pdbx_seq_one_letter_code
_entity_poly.pdbx_strand_id
1 'polypeptide(L)'
;MSTVLKVDDIQKYYGKKGNITKAIDSISFEVENGEFVGVMGPSGSGKTTLLNCISTIDTVSSGFIHVDGKDITKLKAKALAKFRREELGFIFQDFNLLDTLTAYENIALALTVMKVNHKEIHKRVNEIANSLGIQEILSKYPYEMSGGEKQRVASARAIITNPSMILADEPTGSLDSKSSRMLLESLENLNNNLKATIMMVTHDAFTASYAKRILFIKDGKIFNELIRGNDSRKEFFNRIIEVVTLLGGDNNNVL
;
A
#
# COMPACT_ATOMS: atom_id res chain seq x y z
N MET A 1 -0.89 17.36 -12.85
CA MET A 1 -1.69 16.35 -12.10
C MET A 1 -1.91 16.88 -10.70
N SER A 2 -2.94 16.46 -9.97
CA SER A 2 -3.19 16.95 -8.60
C SER A 2 -2.47 16.05 -7.59
N THR A 3 -1.83 16.63 -6.58
CA THR A 3 -1.20 15.90 -5.47
C THR A 3 -2.30 15.28 -4.60
N VAL A 4 -2.26 13.95 -4.40
CA VAL A 4 -3.17 13.23 -3.50
C VAL A 4 -2.56 13.04 -2.12
N LEU A 5 -1.25 12.79 -2.03
CA LEU A 5 -0.52 12.69 -0.77
C LEU A 5 0.62 13.68 -0.76
N LYS A 6 0.70 14.48 0.30
CA LYS A 6 1.87 15.31 0.61
C LYS A 6 2.37 14.98 2.01
N VAL A 7 3.60 14.53 2.07
CA VAL A 7 4.35 14.29 3.31
C VAL A 7 5.37 15.42 3.45
N ASP A 8 5.36 16.13 4.58
CA ASP A 8 6.14 17.34 4.78
C ASP A 8 6.92 17.26 6.10
N ASP A 9 8.21 17.05 5.99
CA ASP A 9 9.20 16.97 7.08
C ASP A 9 8.75 16.11 8.27
N ILE A 10 8.19 14.92 7.99
CA ILE A 10 7.73 14.04 9.06
C ILE A 10 8.90 13.39 9.79
N GLN A 11 8.72 13.26 11.11
CA GLN A 11 9.61 12.52 11.98
C GLN A 11 8.79 11.58 12.86
N LYS A 12 9.37 10.41 13.18
CA LYS A 12 8.75 9.45 14.09
C LYS A 12 9.76 8.86 15.04
N TYR A 13 9.50 9.04 16.31
CA TYR A 13 10.31 8.52 17.40
C TYR A 13 9.52 7.53 18.24
N TYR A 14 10.17 6.44 18.64
CA TYR A 14 9.66 5.49 19.63
C TYR A 14 10.56 5.47 20.85
N GLY A 15 9.99 5.11 22.02
CA GLY A 15 10.73 4.99 23.27
C GLY A 15 10.45 6.10 24.27
N LYS A 16 11.10 6.01 25.43
CA LYS A 16 11.03 7.00 26.53
C LYS A 16 12.42 7.51 26.85
N LYS A 17 12.51 8.54 27.73
CA LYS A 17 13.77 9.17 28.17
C LYS A 17 14.90 8.15 28.34
N GLY A 18 15.96 8.30 27.55
CA GLY A 18 17.17 7.48 27.60
C GLY A 18 17.30 6.38 26.53
N ASN A 19 16.22 6.01 25.84
CA ASN A 19 16.29 5.01 24.77
C ASN A 19 15.28 5.38 23.66
N ILE A 20 15.65 6.36 22.84
CA ILE A 20 14.82 6.86 21.74
C ILE A 20 15.31 6.23 20.43
N THR A 21 14.42 5.51 19.73
CA THR A 21 14.64 5.02 18.37
C THR A 21 13.99 5.97 17.38
N LYS A 22 14.77 6.53 16.48
CA LYS A 22 14.31 7.40 15.40
C LYS A 22 13.97 6.53 14.19
N ALA A 23 12.70 6.22 14.02
CA ALA A 23 12.23 5.35 12.94
C ALA A 23 12.04 6.10 11.60
N ILE A 24 11.69 7.40 11.68
CA ILE A 24 11.64 8.32 10.55
C ILE A 24 12.38 9.60 10.96
N ASP A 25 13.25 10.07 10.06
CA ASP A 25 14.11 11.23 10.28
C ASP A 25 14.02 12.20 9.10
N SER A 26 13.02 13.08 9.13
CA SER A 26 12.83 14.12 8.10
C SER A 26 12.57 13.55 6.70
N ILE A 27 11.39 12.94 6.51
CA ILE A 27 10.93 12.47 5.20
C ILE A 27 9.94 13.48 4.60
N SER A 28 10.19 13.89 3.36
CA SER A 28 9.30 14.72 2.56
C SER A 28 9.17 14.17 1.14
N PHE A 29 7.96 14.00 0.65
CA PHE A 29 7.66 13.64 -0.74
C PHE A 29 6.18 13.90 -1.04
N GLU A 30 5.83 13.87 -2.31
CA GLU A 30 4.44 13.99 -2.78
C GLU A 30 4.10 12.79 -3.67
N VAL A 31 2.81 12.41 -3.70
CA VAL A 31 2.27 11.40 -4.64
C VAL A 31 1.14 12.04 -5.42
N GLU A 32 1.20 11.91 -6.73
CA GLU A 32 0.19 12.44 -7.63
C GLU A 32 -1.01 11.49 -7.77
N ASN A 33 -2.16 12.03 -8.12
CA ASN A 33 -3.36 11.24 -8.37
C ASN A 33 -3.11 10.27 -9.55
N GLY A 34 -3.43 9.00 -9.37
CA GLY A 34 -3.20 7.94 -10.35
C GLY A 34 -1.74 7.49 -10.44
N GLU A 35 -0.87 7.86 -9.50
CA GLU A 35 0.50 7.38 -9.45
C GLU A 35 0.59 6.00 -8.76
N PHE A 36 1.52 5.15 -9.20
CA PHE A 36 1.89 3.91 -8.52
C PHE A 36 3.31 4.05 -7.99
N VAL A 37 3.43 4.27 -6.67
CA VAL A 37 4.71 4.47 -5.98
C VAL A 37 5.08 3.23 -5.16
N GLY A 38 6.31 2.76 -5.32
CA GLY A 38 6.93 1.77 -4.44
C GLY A 38 7.78 2.44 -3.37
N VAL A 39 7.82 1.86 -2.18
CA VAL A 39 8.73 2.25 -1.10
C VAL A 39 9.60 1.06 -0.77
N MET A 40 10.90 1.18 -0.95
CA MET A 40 11.87 0.12 -0.75
C MET A 40 12.92 0.50 0.30
N GLY A 41 13.61 -0.48 0.83
CA GLY A 41 14.73 -0.30 1.76
C GLY A 41 14.96 -1.54 2.61
N PRO A 42 16.09 -1.61 3.34
CA PRO A 42 16.41 -2.74 4.21
C PRO A 42 15.40 -2.88 5.37
N SER A 43 15.43 -4.04 6.05
CA SER A 43 14.63 -4.23 7.26
C SER A 43 14.98 -3.17 8.30
N GLY A 44 13.99 -2.63 9.00
CA GLY A 44 14.20 -1.58 10.00
C GLY A 44 14.41 -0.17 9.44
N SER A 45 14.40 0.06 8.12
CA SER A 45 14.63 1.39 7.54
C SER A 45 13.50 2.41 7.76
N GLY A 46 12.34 2.00 8.29
CA GLY A 46 11.21 2.89 8.57
C GLY A 46 10.02 2.77 7.60
N LYS A 47 10.03 1.85 6.60
CA LYS A 47 8.96 1.70 5.59
C LYS A 47 7.58 1.47 6.18
N THR A 48 7.44 0.44 7.02
CA THR A 48 6.17 0.12 7.70
C THR A 48 5.75 1.24 8.65
N THR A 49 6.70 1.91 9.31
CA THR A 49 6.42 3.09 10.14
C THR A 49 5.85 4.24 9.28
N LEU A 50 6.44 4.50 8.11
CA LEU A 50 5.93 5.50 7.17
C LEU A 50 4.51 5.16 6.73
N LEU A 51 4.27 3.91 6.33
CA LEU A 51 2.95 3.44 5.93
C LEU A 51 1.93 3.58 7.07
N ASN A 52 2.31 3.24 8.31
CA ASN A 52 1.46 3.37 9.49
C ASN A 52 1.12 4.84 9.80
N CYS A 53 2.04 5.76 9.60
CA CYS A 53 1.76 7.19 9.76
C CYS A 53 0.79 7.71 8.69
N ILE A 54 0.99 7.34 7.42
CA ILE A 54 0.10 7.73 6.31
C ILE A 54 -1.28 7.10 6.48
N SER A 55 -1.33 5.86 6.94
CA SER A 55 -2.59 5.13 7.20
C SER A 55 -3.30 5.58 8.48
N THR A 56 -2.70 6.47 9.25
CA THR A 56 -3.23 6.91 10.55
C THR A 56 -3.41 5.80 11.60
N ILE A 57 -2.73 4.66 11.41
CA ILE A 57 -2.59 3.61 12.43
C ILE A 57 -1.66 4.10 13.53
N ASP A 58 -0.62 4.85 13.15
CA ASP A 58 0.27 5.55 14.07
C ASP A 58 0.27 7.06 13.78
N THR A 59 0.81 7.86 14.70
CA THR A 59 0.90 9.32 14.57
C THR A 59 2.34 9.75 14.40
N VAL A 60 2.60 10.78 13.59
CA VAL A 60 3.92 11.39 13.48
C VAL A 60 4.32 12.07 14.78
N SER A 61 5.61 12.16 15.08
CA SER A 61 6.16 12.93 16.21
C SER A 61 6.27 14.41 15.86
N SER A 62 6.56 14.74 14.60
CA SER A 62 6.56 16.10 14.03
C SER A 62 6.32 16.05 12.52
N GLY A 63 6.10 17.20 11.90
CA GLY A 63 5.78 17.32 10.48
C GLY A 63 4.29 17.15 10.19
N PHE A 64 3.94 17.14 8.90
CA PHE A 64 2.54 17.12 8.44
C PHE A 64 2.33 16.09 7.34
N ILE A 65 1.14 15.50 7.32
CA ILE A 65 0.69 14.63 6.23
C ILE A 65 -0.66 15.15 5.75
N HIS A 66 -0.74 15.44 4.46
CA HIS A 66 -1.98 15.84 3.80
C HIS A 66 -2.40 14.77 2.80
N VAL A 67 -3.66 14.37 2.85
CA VAL A 67 -4.29 13.49 1.86
C VAL A 67 -5.50 14.24 1.28
N ASP A 68 -5.54 14.37 -0.02
CA ASP A 68 -6.56 15.15 -0.74
C ASP A 68 -6.73 16.57 -0.14
N GLY A 69 -5.61 17.23 0.19
CA GLY A 69 -5.56 18.55 0.81
C GLY A 69 -5.96 18.60 2.29
N LYS A 70 -6.40 17.48 2.91
CA LYS A 70 -6.76 17.41 4.34
C LYS A 70 -5.54 17.06 5.18
N ASP A 71 -5.18 17.89 6.16
CA ASP A 71 -4.15 17.58 7.16
C ASP A 71 -4.66 16.50 8.11
N ILE A 72 -4.14 15.26 7.93
CA ILE A 72 -4.55 14.11 8.73
C ILE A 72 -3.90 14.07 10.10
N THR A 73 -2.81 14.83 10.31
CA THR A 73 -2.10 14.88 11.60
C THR A 73 -2.91 15.62 12.68
N LYS A 74 -3.87 16.47 12.28
CA LYS A 74 -4.74 17.24 13.18
C LYS A 74 -6.08 16.56 13.46
N LEU A 75 -6.38 15.43 12.81
CA LEU A 75 -7.66 14.77 12.96
C LEU A 75 -7.78 14.07 14.32
N LYS A 76 -8.97 14.17 14.95
CA LYS A 76 -9.29 13.43 16.17
C LYS A 76 -9.75 12.00 15.86
N ALA A 77 -9.73 11.11 16.84
CA ALA A 77 -9.99 9.67 16.71
C ALA A 77 -11.22 9.33 15.84
N LYS A 78 -12.36 10.00 16.03
CA LYS A 78 -13.59 9.77 15.24
C LYS A 78 -13.40 10.16 13.77
N ALA A 79 -12.71 11.27 13.49
CA ALA A 79 -12.43 11.74 12.14
C ALA A 79 -11.38 10.85 11.46
N LEU A 80 -10.36 10.38 12.19
CA LEU A 80 -9.38 9.40 11.70
C LEU A 80 -10.04 8.07 11.29
N ALA A 81 -10.97 7.56 12.11
CA ALA A 81 -11.70 6.33 11.77
C ALA A 81 -12.58 6.51 10.51
N LYS A 82 -13.21 7.68 10.36
CA LYS A 82 -13.95 8.03 9.15
C LYS A 82 -13.01 8.12 7.94
N PHE A 83 -11.90 8.83 8.07
CA PHE A 83 -10.90 8.98 7.03
C PHE A 83 -10.37 7.62 6.52
N ARG A 84 -9.93 6.73 7.43
CA ARG A 84 -9.46 5.39 7.05
C ARG A 84 -10.48 4.60 6.24
N ARG A 85 -11.76 4.71 6.61
CA ARG A 85 -12.84 3.96 5.97
C ARG A 85 -13.22 4.50 4.59
N GLU A 86 -13.15 5.82 4.41
CA GLU A 86 -13.66 6.50 3.22
C GLU A 86 -12.57 6.83 2.20
N GLU A 87 -11.36 7.15 2.66
CA GLU A 87 -10.28 7.67 1.81
C GLU A 87 -9.15 6.65 1.57
N LEU A 88 -9.07 5.57 2.37
CA LEU A 88 -7.97 4.62 2.25
C LEU A 88 -8.45 3.20 1.96
N GLY A 89 -7.79 2.55 1.00
CA GLY A 89 -7.84 1.11 0.79
C GLY A 89 -6.60 0.43 1.36
N PHE A 90 -6.75 -0.78 1.92
CA PHE A 90 -5.63 -1.51 2.51
C PHE A 90 -5.48 -2.90 1.93
N ILE A 91 -4.25 -3.24 1.54
CA ILE A 91 -3.85 -4.58 1.11
C ILE A 91 -2.70 -5.01 2.03
N PHE A 92 -2.92 -6.08 2.80
CA PHE A 92 -1.97 -6.61 3.79
C PHE A 92 -1.35 -7.92 3.30
N GLN A 93 -0.19 -8.26 3.85
CA GLN A 93 0.50 -9.52 3.61
C GLN A 93 -0.37 -10.74 3.99
N ASP A 94 -1.05 -10.70 5.13
CA ASP A 94 -1.87 -11.80 5.67
C ASP A 94 -3.34 -11.73 5.25
N PHE A 95 -3.66 -11.03 4.15
CA PHE A 95 -4.99 -10.84 3.57
C PHE A 95 -6.02 -10.17 4.50
N ASN A 96 -6.01 -10.48 5.80
CA ASN A 96 -6.94 -10.01 6.83
C ASN A 96 -8.42 -10.15 6.40
N LEU A 97 -8.76 -11.29 5.78
CA LEU A 97 -10.15 -11.65 5.50
C LEU A 97 -10.79 -12.22 6.77
N LEU A 98 -12.09 -11.99 6.92
CA LEU A 98 -12.87 -12.56 8.00
C LEU A 98 -13.31 -13.98 7.58
N ASP A 99 -12.84 -15.00 8.29
CA ASP A 99 -13.09 -16.40 7.97
C ASP A 99 -14.57 -16.81 8.09
N THR A 100 -15.35 -16.04 8.85
CA THR A 100 -16.78 -16.23 9.04
C THR A 100 -17.64 -15.62 7.93
N LEU A 101 -17.04 -14.90 7.01
CA LEU A 101 -17.70 -14.24 5.88
C LEU A 101 -17.22 -14.84 4.56
N THR A 102 -18.14 -14.94 3.59
CA THR A 102 -17.82 -15.29 2.21
C THR A 102 -16.94 -14.22 1.53
N ALA A 103 -16.41 -14.50 0.35
CA ALA A 103 -15.70 -13.50 -0.46
C ALA A 103 -16.59 -12.27 -0.74
N TYR A 104 -17.83 -12.51 -1.14
CA TYR A 104 -18.83 -11.43 -1.35
C TYR A 104 -18.98 -10.55 -0.11
N GLU A 105 -19.20 -11.17 1.05
CA GLU A 105 -19.42 -10.45 2.31
C GLU A 105 -18.17 -9.70 2.78
N ASN A 106 -16.97 -10.29 2.63
CA ASN A 106 -15.71 -9.60 2.90
C ASN A 106 -15.56 -8.33 2.07
N ILE A 107 -15.89 -8.38 0.78
CA ILE A 107 -15.84 -7.22 -0.12
C ILE A 107 -16.93 -6.21 0.24
N ALA A 108 -18.17 -6.67 0.44
CA ALA A 108 -19.33 -5.84 0.73
C ALA A 108 -19.24 -5.11 2.08
N LEU A 109 -18.46 -5.66 3.04
CA LEU A 109 -18.37 -5.16 4.41
C LEU A 109 -18.05 -3.67 4.50
N ALA A 110 -17.07 -3.21 3.70
CA ALA A 110 -16.65 -1.81 3.67
C ALA A 110 -17.82 -0.87 3.30
N LEU A 111 -18.57 -1.20 2.26
CA LEU A 111 -19.75 -0.44 1.81
C LEU A 111 -20.91 -0.55 2.79
N THR A 112 -21.08 -1.70 3.45
CA THR A 112 -22.11 -1.93 4.47
C THR A 112 -21.88 -1.01 5.67
N VAL A 113 -20.64 -0.91 6.17
CA VAL A 113 -20.26 0.00 7.25
C VAL A 113 -20.48 1.47 6.86
N MET A 114 -20.33 1.81 5.59
CA MET A 114 -20.64 3.13 5.04
C MET A 114 -22.14 3.37 4.82
N LYS A 115 -22.99 2.39 5.11
CA LYS A 115 -24.45 2.44 4.92
C LYS A 115 -24.89 2.68 3.47
N VAL A 116 -24.12 2.17 2.52
CA VAL A 116 -24.49 2.20 1.09
C VAL A 116 -25.71 1.31 0.85
N ASN A 117 -26.57 1.68 -0.10
CA ASN A 117 -27.78 0.92 -0.43
C ASN A 117 -27.41 -0.48 -0.94
N HIS A 118 -28.16 -1.51 -0.52
CA HIS A 118 -27.92 -2.92 -0.87
C HIS A 118 -27.83 -3.18 -2.39
N LYS A 119 -28.68 -2.55 -3.20
CA LYS A 119 -28.64 -2.70 -4.67
C LYS A 119 -27.34 -2.17 -5.24
N GLU A 120 -26.83 -1.05 -4.71
CA GLU A 120 -25.57 -0.47 -5.12
C GLU A 120 -24.38 -1.32 -4.68
N ILE A 121 -24.41 -1.88 -3.45
CA ILE A 121 -23.41 -2.83 -2.96
C ILE A 121 -23.30 -4.02 -3.92
N HIS A 122 -24.45 -4.65 -4.26
CA HIS A 122 -24.47 -5.81 -5.16
C HIS A 122 -23.86 -5.49 -6.53
N LYS A 123 -24.22 -4.34 -7.11
CA LYS A 123 -23.67 -3.86 -8.37
C LYS A 123 -22.16 -3.72 -8.31
N ARG A 124 -21.65 -2.95 -7.33
CA ARG A 124 -20.20 -2.69 -7.19
C ARG A 124 -19.41 -3.95 -6.92
N VAL A 125 -19.89 -4.86 -6.07
CA VAL A 125 -19.21 -6.12 -5.79
C VAL A 125 -19.08 -6.95 -7.06
N ASN A 126 -20.12 -7.05 -7.89
CA ASN A 126 -20.04 -7.80 -9.14
C ASN A 126 -19.10 -7.16 -10.17
N GLU A 127 -19.11 -5.83 -10.28
CA GLU A 127 -18.22 -5.09 -11.18
C GLU A 127 -16.74 -5.31 -10.80
N ILE A 128 -16.40 -5.18 -9.52
CA ILE A 128 -15.02 -5.37 -9.07
C ILE A 128 -14.61 -6.84 -9.12
N ALA A 129 -15.50 -7.77 -8.81
CA ALA A 129 -15.24 -9.19 -8.90
C ALA A 129 -14.94 -9.62 -10.34
N ASN A 130 -15.66 -9.06 -11.32
CA ASN A 130 -15.40 -9.27 -12.73
C ASN A 130 -14.02 -8.75 -13.14
N SER A 131 -13.66 -7.53 -12.73
CA SER A 131 -12.38 -6.92 -13.08
C SER A 131 -11.17 -7.66 -12.51
N LEU A 132 -11.35 -8.37 -11.37
CA LEU A 132 -10.30 -9.14 -10.69
C LEU A 132 -10.38 -10.66 -10.94
N GLY A 133 -11.35 -11.12 -11.75
CA GLY A 133 -11.51 -12.54 -12.09
C GLY A 133 -11.82 -13.42 -10.87
N ILE A 134 -12.72 -12.96 -9.98
CA ILE A 134 -13.10 -13.67 -8.74
C ILE A 134 -14.62 -13.91 -8.63
N GLN A 135 -15.37 -13.79 -9.73
CA GLN A 135 -16.83 -13.97 -9.73
C GLN A 135 -17.26 -15.36 -9.25
N GLU A 136 -16.54 -16.41 -9.69
CA GLU A 136 -16.88 -17.80 -9.37
C GLU A 136 -16.62 -18.17 -7.92
N ILE A 137 -15.87 -17.36 -7.19
CA ILE A 137 -15.51 -17.62 -5.81
C ILE A 137 -16.25 -16.72 -4.80
N LEU A 138 -17.17 -15.88 -5.24
CA LEU A 138 -17.87 -14.93 -4.36
C LEU A 138 -18.63 -15.61 -3.21
N SER A 139 -19.10 -16.86 -3.40
CA SER A 139 -19.78 -17.65 -2.38
C SER A 139 -18.84 -18.45 -1.46
N LYS A 140 -17.54 -18.54 -1.77
CA LYS A 140 -16.58 -19.29 -0.97
C LYS A 140 -16.18 -18.53 0.30
N TYR A 141 -15.86 -19.29 1.34
CA TYR A 141 -15.21 -18.79 2.54
C TYR A 141 -13.68 -18.73 2.37
N PRO A 142 -12.94 -17.91 3.15
CA PRO A 142 -11.49 -17.81 3.04
C PRO A 142 -10.75 -19.15 3.12
N TYR A 143 -11.17 -20.08 3.95
CA TYR A 143 -10.55 -21.41 4.09
C TYR A 143 -10.75 -22.31 2.85
N GLU A 144 -11.67 -21.96 1.94
CA GLU A 144 -11.90 -22.69 0.68
C GLU A 144 -11.13 -22.08 -0.51
N MET A 145 -10.38 -20.99 -0.27
CA MET A 145 -9.67 -20.24 -1.30
C MET A 145 -8.17 -20.49 -1.26
N SER A 146 -7.54 -20.48 -2.44
CA SER A 146 -6.09 -20.39 -2.59
C SER A 146 -5.55 -19.04 -2.10
N GLY A 147 -4.26 -18.94 -1.79
CA GLY A 147 -3.61 -17.68 -1.40
C GLY A 147 -3.84 -16.56 -2.40
N GLY A 148 -3.71 -16.85 -3.71
CA GLY A 148 -3.97 -15.88 -4.76
C GLY A 148 -5.43 -15.43 -4.85
N GLU A 149 -6.40 -16.32 -4.60
CA GLU A 149 -7.82 -15.95 -4.53
C GLU A 149 -8.10 -15.05 -3.33
N LYS A 150 -7.57 -15.40 -2.14
CA LYS A 150 -7.68 -14.56 -0.93
C LYS A 150 -7.14 -13.15 -1.18
N GLN A 151 -5.99 -13.05 -1.83
CA GLN A 151 -5.37 -11.76 -2.10
C GLN A 151 -6.18 -10.91 -3.09
N ARG A 152 -6.76 -11.52 -4.13
CA ARG A 152 -7.66 -10.78 -5.04
C ARG A 152 -8.94 -10.33 -4.35
N VAL A 153 -9.49 -11.13 -3.43
CA VAL A 153 -10.64 -10.73 -2.58
C VAL A 153 -10.24 -9.57 -1.65
N ALA A 154 -9.07 -9.62 -1.03
CA ALA A 154 -8.55 -8.53 -0.19
C ALA A 154 -8.33 -7.24 -1.01
N SER A 155 -7.83 -7.36 -2.25
CA SER A 155 -7.69 -6.25 -3.18
C SER A 155 -9.06 -5.66 -3.57
N ALA A 156 -10.04 -6.52 -3.90
CA ALA A 156 -11.41 -6.07 -4.17
C ALA A 156 -12.00 -5.27 -3.00
N ARG A 157 -11.83 -5.77 -1.77
CA ARG A 157 -12.26 -5.08 -0.55
C ARG A 157 -11.57 -3.72 -0.38
N ALA A 158 -10.29 -3.63 -0.74
CA ALA A 158 -9.53 -2.39 -0.59
C ALA A 158 -9.99 -1.28 -1.55
N ILE A 159 -10.48 -1.64 -2.73
CA ILE A 159 -10.82 -0.66 -3.79
C ILE A 159 -12.33 -0.40 -3.93
N ILE A 160 -13.18 -1.22 -3.32
CA ILE A 160 -14.65 -1.16 -3.51
C ILE A 160 -15.27 0.18 -3.06
N THR A 161 -14.63 0.87 -2.12
CA THR A 161 -15.04 2.18 -1.63
C THR A 161 -14.63 3.33 -2.56
N ASN A 162 -13.84 3.05 -3.60
CA ASN A 162 -13.20 4.05 -4.45
C ASN A 162 -12.34 5.04 -3.64
N PRO A 163 -11.35 4.54 -2.89
CA PRO A 163 -10.55 5.36 -1.99
C PRO A 163 -9.64 6.33 -2.75
N SER A 164 -9.23 7.42 -2.11
CA SER A 164 -8.23 8.37 -2.65
C SER A 164 -6.89 7.70 -2.87
N MET A 165 -6.54 6.70 -2.03
CA MET A 165 -5.27 5.97 -2.11
C MET A 165 -5.39 4.53 -1.61
N ILE A 166 -4.67 3.62 -2.26
CA ILE A 166 -4.48 2.23 -1.83
C ILE A 166 -3.09 2.10 -1.21
N LEU A 167 -3.04 1.57 0.00
CA LEU A 167 -1.81 1.27 0.73
C LEU A 167 -1.61 -0.25 0.76
N ALA A 168 -0.47 -0.73 0.26
CA ALA A 168 -0.12 -2.14 0.23
C ALA A 168 1.17 -2.38 1.03
N ASP A 169 1.11 -3.21 2.07
CA ASP A 169 2.26 -3.58 2.89
C ASP A 169 2.67 -5.02 2.58
N GLU A 170 3.83 -5.17 1.92
CA GLU A 170 4.40 -6.46 1.49
C GLU A 170 3.36 -7.41 0.85
N PRO A 171 2.60 -6.96 -0.17
CA PRO A 171 1.39 -7.66 -0.61
C PRO A 171 1.67 -9.04 -1.24
N THR A 172 2.92 -9.34 -1.55
CA THR A 172 3.35 -10.61 -2.15
C THR A 172 4.08 -11.54 -1.16
N GLY A 173 4.33 -11.10 0.07
CA GLY A 173 5.21 -11.78 1.03
C GLY A 173 4.78 -13.19 1.42
N SER A 174 3.49 -13.52 1.34
CA SER A 174 2.94 -14.86 1.66
C SER A 174 2.47 -15.64 0.42
N LEU A 175 2.80 -15.17 -0.81
CA LEU A 175 2.33 -15.75 -2.05
C LEU A 175 3.44 -16.52 -2.80
N ASP A 176 3.04 -17.59 -3.52
CA ASP A 176 3.89 -18.19 -4.54
C ASP A 176 4.11 -17.24 -5.73
N SER A 177 5.14 -17.52 -6.55
CA SER A 177 5.55 -16.65 -7.67
C SER A 177 4.43 -16.41 -8.70
N LYS A 178 3.54 -17.39 -8.93
CA LYS A 178 2.43 -17.25 -9.89
C LYS A 178 1.36 -16.33 -9.32
N SER A 179 0.97 -16.55 -8.07
CA SER A 179 -0.03 -15.71 -7.35
C SER A 179 0.47 -14.29 -7.16
N SER A 180 1.76 -14.09 -6.83
CA SER A 180 2.41 -12.79 -6.74
C SER A 180 2.29 -12.02 -8.06
N ARG A 181 2.63 -12.66 -9.19
CA ARG A 181 2.53 -12.05 -10.51
C ARG A 181 1.10 -11.63 -10.83
N MET A 182 0.12 -12.52 -10.60
CA MET A 182 -1.29 -12.23 -10.87
C MET A 182 -1.81 -11.05 -10.04
N LEU A 183 -1.41 -10.96 -8.76
CA LEU A 183 -1.75 -9.81 -7.93
C LEU A 183 -1.15 -8.52 -8.46
N LEU A 184 0.16 -8.52 -8.75
CA LEU A 184 0.87 -7.33 -9.21
C LEU A 184 0.33 -6.82 -10.56
N GLU A 185 0.03 -7.74 -11.48
CA GLU A 185 -0.65 -7.41 -12.74
C GLU A 185 -2.04 -6.82 -12.50
N SER A 186 -2.78 -7.32 -11.49
CA SER A 186 -4.07 -6.74 -11.10
C SER A 186 -3.91 -5.33 -10.56
N LEU A 187 -2.93 -5.06 -9.70
CA LEU A 187 -2.63 -3.71 -9.18
C LEU A 187 -2.19 -2.76 -10.31
N GLU A 188 -1.32 -3.22 -11.21
CA GLU A 188 -0.91 -2.45 -12.38
C GLU A 188 -2.11 -2.09 -13.27
N ASN A 189 -3.04 -3.04 -13.49
CA ASN A 189 -4.27 -2.82 -14.25
C ASN A 189 -5.20 -1.80 -13.55
N LEU A 190 -5.36 -1.88 -12.23
CA LEU A 190 -6.12 -0.89 -11.46
C LEU A 190 -5.53 0.51 -11.61
N ASN A 191 -4.19 0.63 -11.53
CA ASN A 191 -3.52 1.90 -11.72
C ASN A 191 -3.65 2.42 -13.16
N ASN A 192 -3.44 1.57 -14.17
CA ASN A 192 -3.45 2.00 -15.57
C ASN A 192 -4.86 2.33 -16.07
N ASN A 193 -5.85 1.49 -15.73
CA ASN A 193 -7.21 1.57 -16.29
C ASN A 193 -8.15 2.42 -15.43
N LEU A 194 -8.07 2.29 -14.10
CA LEU A 194 -8.95 3.00 -13.17
C LEU A 194 -8.28 4.23 -12.53
N LYS A 195 -7.01 4.49 -12.88
CA LYS A 195 -6.21 5.59 -12.31
C LYS A 195 -6.13 5.56 -10.77
N ALA A 196 -6.22 4.35 -10.19
CA ALA A 196 -6.07 4.19 -8.76
C ALA A 196 -4.67 4.65 -8.31
N THR A 197 -4.60 5.47 -7.28
CA THR A 197 -3.33 5.85 -6.65
C THR A 197 -2.89 4.75 -5.72
N ILE A 198 -1.68 4.22 -5.90
CA ILE A 198 -1.19 3.07 -5.12
C ILE A 198 0.16 3.41 -4.50
N MET A 199 0.30 3.19 -3.20
CA MET A 199 1.56 3.20 -2.49
C MET A 199 1.84 1.81 -1.94
N MET A 200 2.93 1.18 -2.40
CA MET A 200 3.28 -0.20 -2.07
C MET A 200 4.63 -0.24 -1.36
N VAL A 201 4.66 -0.81 -0.16
CA VAL A 201 5.89 -1.11 0.57
C VAL A 201 6.33 -2.52 0.23
N THR A 202 7.59 -2.69 -0.12
CA THR A 202 8.19 -4.01 -0.36
C THR A 202 9.72 -3.95 -0.23
N HIS A 203 10.33 -5.08 0.07
CA HIS A 203 11.78 -5.28 0.00
C HIS A 203 12.20 -6.08 -1.25
N ASP A 204 11.22 -6.59 -2.01
CA ASP A 204 11.45 -7.39 -3.21
C ASP A 204 11.49 -6.51 -4.46
N ALA A 205 12.62 -6.57 -5.19
CA ALA A 205 12.84 -5.76 -6.39
C ALA A 205 11.90 -6.13 -7.56
N PHE A 206 11.50 -7.41 -7.66
CA PHE A 206 10.54 -7.84 -8.67
C PHE A 206 9.17 -7.19 -8.43
N THR A 207 8.68 -7.24 -7.21
CA THR A 207 7.45 -6.59 -6.77
C THR A 207 7.51 -5.08 -7.04
N ALA A 208 8.60 -4.43 -6.63
CA ALA A 208 8.81 -2.99 -6.83
C ALA A 208 8.81 -2.58 -8.31
N SER A 209 9.27 -3.46 -9.23
CA SER A 209 9.36 -3.15 -10.66
C SER A 209 8.00 -2.88 -11.34
N TYR A 210 6.90 -3.20 -10.69
CA TYR A 210 5.54 -2.89 -11.16
C TYR A 210 5.13 -1.42 -10.89
N ALA A 211 5.80 -0.75 -9.94
CA ALA A 211 5.57 0.66 -9.69
C ALA A 211 6.12 1.55 -10.82
N LYS A 212 5.69 2.80 -10.86
CA LYS A 212 6.18 3.81 -11.80
C LYS A 212 7.31 4.66 -11.21
N ARG A 213 7.37 4.72 -9.89
CA ARG A 213 8.40 5.43 -9.12
C ARG A 213 8.71 4.65 -7.85
N ILE A 214 9.97 4.64 -7.45
CA ILE A 214 10.42 4.00 -6.21
C ILE A 214 11.12 5.03 -5.33
N LEU A 215 10.69 5.10 -4.07
CA LEU A 215 11.38 5.82 -3.01
C LEU A 215 12.20 4.81 -2.20
N PHE A 216 13.50 4.96 -2.15
CA PHE A 216 14.36 4.13 -1.31
C PHE A 216 14.58 4.79 0.04
N ILE A 217 14.27 4.04 1.11
CA ILE A 217 14.44 4.53 2.49
C ILE A 217 15.61 3.78 3.14
N LYS A 218 16.53 4.53 3.74
CA LYS A 218 17.63 4.04 4.57
C LYS A 218 17.69 4.89 5.85
N ASP A 219 17.76 4.24 7.00
CA ASP A 219 17.91 4.89 8.32
C ASP A 219 16.90 6.02 8.58
N GLY A 220 15.64 5.78 8.19
CA GLY A 220 14.54 6.73 8.38
C GLY A 220 14.53 7.93 7.43
N LYS A 221 15.36 7.94 6.37
CA LYS A 221 15.45 9.01 5.37
C LYS A 221 15.23 8.48 3.95
N ILE A 222 14.81 9.36 3.04
CA ILE A 222 14.86 9.05 1.61
C ILE A 222 16.34 9.06 1.19
N PHE A 223 16.81 7.90 0.75
CA PHE A 223 18.17 7.69 0.24
C PHE A 223 18.29 8.00 -1.24
N ASN A 224 17.31 7.55 -2.02
CA ASN A 224 17.28 7.71 -3.48
C ASN A 224 15.85 7.62 -4.00
N GLU A 225 15.65 8.09 -5.21
CA GLU A 225 14.41 8.00 -5.94
C GLU A 225 14.67 7.53 -7.37
N LEU A 226 13.91 6.54 -7.85
CA LEU A 226 13.94 6.09 -9.24
C LEU A 226 12.59 6.27 -9.90
N ILE A 227 12.59 6.86 -11.08
CA ILE A 227 11.42 6.97 -11.96
C ILE A 227 11.60 6.01 -13.12
N ARG A 228 10.57 5.18 -13.40
CA ARG A 228 10.57 4.21 -14.48
C ARG A 228 10.63 4.89 -15.86
N GLY A 229 9.85 5.97 -16.03
CA GLY A 229 9.76 6.67 -17.30
C GLY A 229 9.32 5.73 -18.43
N ASN A 230 10.11 5.67 -19.51
CA ASN A 230 9.87 4.82 -20.67
C ASN A 230 10.54 3.43 -20.59
N ASP A 231 11.21 3.12 -19.49
CA ASP A 231 11.86 1.84 -19.32
C ASP A 231 10.87 0.68 -19.36
N SER A 232 11.26 -0.41 -19.98
CA SER A 232 10.59 -1.70 -19.79
C SER A 232 10.68 -2.12 -18.33
N ARG A 233 9.78 -3.01 -17.87
CA ARG A 233 9.85 -3.55 -16.51
C ARG A 233 11.20 -4.21 -16.21
N LYS A 234 11.81 -4.88 -17.19
CA LYS A 234 13.12 -5.53 -17.04
C LYS A 234 14.25 -4.51 -16.84
N GLU A 235 14.27 -3.45 -17.60
CA GLU A 235 15.27 -2.38 -17.46
C GLU A 235 15.10 -1.68 -16.10
N PHE A 236 13.88 -1.36 -15.72
CA PHE A 236 13.58 -0.74 -14.43
C PHE A 236 13.98 -1.65 -13.27
N PHE A 237 13.67 -2.96 -13.35
CA PHE A 237 14.14 -3.96 -12.38
C PHE A 237 15.65 -3.95 -12.19
N ASN A 238 16.42 -3.92 -13.28
CA ASN A 238 17.89 -3.89 -13.21
C ASN A 238 18.39 -2.62 -12.49
N ARG A 239 17.80 -1.46 -12.78
CA ARG A 239 18.12 -0.21 -12.08
C ARG A 239 17.78 -0.26 -10.60
N ILE A 240 16.67 -0.91 -10.22
CA ILE A 240 16.31 -1.14 -8.83
C ILE A 240 17.37 -1.98 -8.13
N ILE A 241 17.84 -3.08 -8.75
CA ILE A 241 18.90 -3.95 -8.21
C ILE A 241 20.20 -3.15 -7.98
N GLU A 242 20.59 -2.28 -8.90
CA GLU A 242 21.77 -1.42 -8.72
C GLU A 242 21.68 -0.57 -7.44
N VAL A 243 20.53 0.08 -7.22
CA VAL A 243 20.32 0.89 -5.99
C VAL A 243 20.28 0.01 -4.74
N VAL A 244 19.62 -1.16 -4.78
CA VAL A 244 19.58 -2.11 -3.66
C VAL A 244 20.98 -2.61 -3.31
N THR A 245 21.84 -2.85 -4.30
CA THR A 245 23.22 -3.25 -4.10
C THR A 245 24.03 -2.15 -3.40
N LEU A 246 23.82 -0.89 -3.77
CA LEU A 246 24.44 0.26 -3.08
C LEU A 246 23.94 0.41 -1.64
N LEU A 247 22.65 0.17 -1.40
CA LEU A 247 22.08 0.19 -0.04
C LEU A 247 22.68 -0.88 0.88
N GLY A 248 22.97 -2.08 0.34
CA GLY A 248 23.59 -3.19 1.07
C GLY A 248 25.12 -3.13 1.18
N GLY A 249 25.79 -2.36 0.35
CA GLY A 249 27.26 -2.30 0.26
C GLY A 249 27.99 -1.64 1.42
N ASP A 250 27.31 -0.93 2.31
CA ASP A 250 27.90 -0.32 3.51
C ASP A 250 28.25 -1.32 4.63
N ASN A 251 27.96 -2.61 4.45
CA ASN A 251 28.29 -3.66 5.44
C ASN A 251 29.70 -4.28 5.22
N ASN A 252 30.54 -3.73 4.36
CA ASN A 252 31.91 -4.26 4.10
C ASN A 252 32.96 -3.73 5.10
N ASN A 253 32.61 -3.54 6.36
CA ASN A 253 33.58 -3.37 7.46
C ASN A 253 33.50 -4.54 8.47
N VAL A 254 33.32 -5.78 7.98
CA VAL A 254 33.54 -6.99 8.78
C VAL A 254 34.29 -8.00 7.92
N LEU A 255 35.57 -7.81 7.80
CA LEU A 255 36.61 -8.83 7.60
C LEU A 255 37.83 -8.46 8.43
#